data_d0f78cf422d6969f0f6aca0011a89b34
#
_entry.id   d0f78cf422d6969f0f6aca0011a89b34
#
_cell.length_a   1.000
_cell.length_b   1.000
_cell.length_c   1.000
_cell.angle_alpha   90.00
_cell.angle_beta   90.00
_cell.angle_gamma   90.00
#
_symmetry.space_group_name_H-M   'P 1'
#
loop_
_entity.id
_entity.type
_entity.pdbx_description
1 polymer ?
#
loop_
_entity_poly.entity_id
_entity_poly.type
_entity_poly.pdbx_seq_one_letter_code
_entity_poly.pdbx_strand_id
1 'polypeptide(L)'
;MTITTTTSAKAWSPDVHSFSPADAVPDALILQCSTVAGQIEGDSPVVRVAFVNDDEASFTAEGAEIDESTPELAEVLVHTAKITQLVRLSNEQFSQDGTDVQLSHSVARAITRRGDLAFVAESAPTPPAVAPVAGIANVSGIVDGGEVDGNLDALVDLLAELQENLANPSHILVGPKAWAALRKLKVGGDGVNQSLLGAGTTDAAPLLLSVPVIVNTAVPANTGLVVDQNAIVSAVGNVKVATSEHEFFSSDSVALRATWRVGHAVVRPDRIGKFTVGEDDES
;
A
#
# COMPACT_ATOMS: atom_id res chain seq x y z
N MET A 1 33.37 -7.35 -36.60
CA MET A 1 32.28 -6.41 -36.91
C MET A 1 32.17 -5.45 -35.72
N THR A 2 32.47 -4.18 -35.93
CA THR A 2 32.40 -3.19 -34.85
C THR A 2 30.96 -2.80 -34.60
N ILE A 3 30.45 -2.94 -33.39
CA ILE A 3 29.11 -2.51 -33.01
C ILE A 3 29.15 -0.98 -32.84
N THR A 4 28.39 -0.26 -33.63
CA THR A 4 28.26 1.21 -33.57
C THR A 4 26.84 1.55 -33.07
N THR A 5 26.63 2.78 -32.61
CA THR A 5 25.30 3.28 -32.18
C THR A 5 24.23 3.17 -33.27
N THR A 6 24.62 3.23 -34.54
CA THR A 6 23.73 3.04 -35.69
C THR A 6 23.37 1.58 -35.98
N THR A 7 24.16 0.62 -35.48
CA THR A 7 23.91 -0.82 -35.66
C THR A 7 23.33 -1.48 -34.41
N SER A 8 23.21 -0.77 -33.31
CA SER A 8 22.57 -1.23 -32.07
C SER A 8 21.16 -0.64 -31.99
N ALA A 9 20.15 -1.51 -31.90
CA ALA A 9 18.78 -1.12 -31.67
C ALA A 9 18.49 -0.70 -30.21
N LYS A 10 19.52 -0.77 -29.33
CA LYS A 10 19.39 -0.44 -27.91
C LYS A 10 20.27 0.76 -27.56
N ALA A 11 19.70 1.73 -26.85
CA ALA A 11 20.47 2.78 -26.17
C ALA A 11 21.25 2.14 -25.01
N TRP A 12 22.57 2.24 -25.03
CA TRP A 12 23.44 1.67 -23.99
C TRP A 12 23.52 2.51 -22.73
N SER A 13 23.11 3.78 -22.82
CA SER A 13 23.08 4.72 -21.71
C SER A 13 21.84 5.63 -21.86
N PRO A 14 20.65 5.14 -21.56
CA PRO A 14 19.45 5.96 -21.66
C PRO A 14 19.44 7.02 -20.54
N ASP A 15 19.06 8.26 -20.89
CA ASP A 15 18.93 9.36 -19.92
C ASP A 15 17.83 9.09 -18.88
N VAL A 16 16.87 8.20 -19.20
CA VAL A 16 15.77 7.81 -18.33
C VAL A 16 15.63 6.29 -18.30
N HIS A 17 15.75 5.72 -17.11
CA HIS A 17 15.47 4.31 -16.85
C HIS A 17 14.05 4.18 -16.30
N SER A 18 13.31 3.22 -16.83
CA SER A 18 11.94 2.90 -16.38
C SER A 18 11.89 1.47 -15.87
N PHE A 19 11.45 1.30 -14.62
CA PHE A 19 11.37 0.02 -13.96
C PHE A 19 9.92 -0.32 -13.64
N SER A 20 9.56 -1.61 -13.72
CA SER A 20 8.30 -2.10 -13.20
C SER A 20 8.21 -1.81 -11.69
N PRO A 21 7.03 -1.40 -11.15
CA PRO A 21 6.87 -1.22 -9.72
C PRO A 21 7.22 -2.47 -8.91
N ALA A 22 6.87 -3.66 -9.42
CA ALA A 22 7.19 -4.93 -8.78
C ALA A 22 8.70 -5.17 -8.64
N ASP A 23 9.52 -4.62 -9.53
CA ASP A 23 10.97 -4.77 -9.49
C ASP A 23 11.65 -3.66 -8.68
N ALA A 24 11.10 -2.44 -8.73
CA ALA A 24 11.70 -1.27 -8.10
C ALA A 24 11.30 -1.09 -6.64
N VAL A 25 10.03 -1.38 -6.31
CA VAL A 25 9.41 -1.15 -4.99
C VAL A 25 8.50 -2.32 -4.60
N PRO A 26 9.00 -3.57 -4.59
CA PRO A 26 8.19 -4.77 -4.35
C PRO A 26 7.50 -4.77 -2.99
N ASP A 27 8.10 -4.13 -2.00
CA ASP A 27 7.60 -4.07 -0.62
C ASP A 27 6.56 -2.98 -0.39
N ALA A 28 6.17 -2.21 -1.43
CA ALA A 28 5.18 -1.16 -1.29
C ALA A 28 3.80 -1.73 -0.93
N LEU A 29 3.17 -1.20 0.13
CA LEU A 29 1.87 -1.67 0.63
C LEU A 29 0.77 -1.63 -0.44
N ILE A 30 0.81 -0.65 -1.32
CA ILE A 30 -0.17 -0.55 -2.42
C ILE A 30 -0.14 -1.77 -3.34
N LEU A 31 1.02 -2.42 -3.52
CA LEU A 31 1.15 -3.63 -4.34
C LEU A 31 0.71 -4.89 -3.60
N GLN A 32 0.84 -4.91 -2.26
CA GLN A 32 0.53 -6.07 -1.43
C GLN A 32 -0.94 -6.09 -0.98
N CYS A 33 -1.51 -4.91 -0.72
CA CYS A 33 -2.80 -4.76 -0.05
C CYS A 33 -3.90 -4.21 -0.96
N SER A 34 -3.68 -4.10 -2.27
CA SER A 34 -4.72 -3.68 -3.21
C SER A 34 -4.67 -4.48 -4.51
N THR A 35 -5.80 -4.47 -5.23
CA THR A 35 -5.87 -5.04 -6.58
C THR A 35 -5.39 -4.01 -7.58
N VAL A 36 -4.25 -4.28 -8.23
CA VAL A 36 -3.72 -3.42 -9.29
C VAL A 36 -4.54 -3.66 -10.56
N ALA A 37 -5.51 -2.81 -10.82
CA ALA A 37 -6.43 -2.94 -11.94
C ALA A 37 -6.14 -1.96 -13.09
N GLY A 38 -5.25 -0.98 -12.89
CA GLY A 38 -4.90 0.00 -13.90
C GLY A 38 -3.39 0.21 -14.02
N GLN A 39 -2.90 0.18 -15.27
CA GLN A 39 -1.56 0.71 -15.57
C GLN A 39 -1.70 2.17 -15.97
N ILE A 40 -0.83 3.01 -15.42
CA ILE A 40 -0.79 4.42 -15.77
C ILE A 40 0.10 4.59 -17.01
N GLU A 41 -0.53 4.90 -18.13
CA GLU A 41 0.18 5.26 -19.34
C GLU A 41 0.56 6.75 -19.32
N GLY A 42 1.82 7.03 -19.51
CA GLY A 42 2.33 8.41 -19.48
C GLY A 42 2.19 9.07 -18.11
N ASP A 43 1.56 10.24 -18.09
CA ASP A 43 1.29 11.04 -16.89
C ASP A 43 -0.22 11.23 -16.65
N SER A 44 -1.03 10.22 -16.99
CA SER A 44 -2.49 10.28 -16.84
C SER A 44 -2.89 10.61 -15.39
N PRO A 45 -3.62 11.71 -15.14
CA PRO A 45 -4.03 12.12 -13.81
C PRO A 45 -5.15 11.25 -13.23
N VAL A 46 -5.88 10.54 -14.09
CA VAL A 46 -7.02 9.71 -13.71
C VAL A 46 -7.02 8.45 -14.55
N VAL A 47 -7.28 7.33 -13.91
CA VAL A 47 -7.49 6.02 -14.56
C VAL A 47 -8.91 5.57 -14.25
N ARG A 48 -9.66 5.15 -15.27
CA ARG A 48 -10.98 4.56 -15.10
C ARG A 48 -10.82 3.06 -14.94
N VAL A 49 -11.39 2.54 -13.86
CA VAL A 49 -11.42 1.11 -13.59
C VAL A 49 -12.87 0.67 -13.52
N ALA A 50 -13.22 -0.29 -14.35
CA ALA A 50 -14.53 -0.92 -14.30
C ALA A 50 -14.58 -1.94 -13.17
N PHE A 51 -15.67 -1.96 -12.41
CA PHE A 51 -15.98 -3.02 -11.47
C PHE A 51 -17.46 -3.39 -11.59
N VAL A 52 -17.79 -4.59 -11.14
CA VAL A 52 -19.15 -5.11 -11.18
C VAL A 52 -19.68 -5.24 -9.77
N ASN A 53 -20.86 -4.68 -9.51
CA ASN A 53 -21.61 -5.02 -8.32
C ASN A 53 -22.34 -6.33 -8.60
N ASP A 54 -22.07 -7.34 -7.76
CA ASP A 54 -22.69 -8.64 -7.88
C ASP A 54 -24.21 -8.51 -7.60
N ASP A 55 -25.02 -9.16 -8.43
CA ASP A 55 -26.44 -9.33 -8.21
C ASP A 55 -26.73 -10.67 -7.53
N GLU A 56 -27.87 -10.80 -6.88
CA GLU A 56 -28.25 -12.02 -6.18
C GLU A 56 -28.61 -13.15 -7.18
N ALA A 57 -28.06 -14.33 -6.94
CA ALA A 57 -28.44 -15.54 -7.68
C ALA A 57 -29.66 -16.20 -7.01
N SER A 58 -30.63 -16.65 -7.81
CA SER A 58 -31.84 -17.32 -7.36
C SER A 58 -31.89 -18.78 -7.79
N PHE A 59 -32.61 -19.61 -7.03
CA PHE A 59 -32.92 -20.98 -7.43
C PHE A 59 -34.15 -20.99 -8.33
N THR A 60 -34.01 -21.57 -9.53
CA THR A 60 -35.12 -21.73 -10.47
C THR A 60 -35.52 -23.19 -10.54
N ALA A 61 -36.82 -23.51 -10.47
CA ALA A 61 -37.32 -24.88 -10.60
C ALA A 61 -37.11 -25.41 -12.03
N GLU A 62 -36.95 -26.72 -12.15
CA GLU A 62 -36.78 -27.36 -13.46
C GLU A 62 -37.98 -27.07 -14.38
N GLY A 63 -37.69 -26.48 -15.57
CA GLY A 63 -38.69 -26.07 -16.53
C GLY A 63 -39.38 -24.72 -16.31
N ALA A 64 -38.96 -23.98 -15.22
CA ALA A 64 -39.40 -22.59 -15.02
C ALA A 64 -38.47 -21.61 -15.77
N GLU A 65 -38.99 -20.45 -16.10
CA GLU A 65 -38.23 -19.36 -16.70
C GLU A 65 -37.23 -18.81 -15.67
N ILE A 66 -35.97 -18.58 -16.13
CA ILE A 66 -34.92 -18.01 -15.31
C ILE A 66 -35.06 -16.49 -15.36
N ASP A 67 -35.17 -15.86 -14.20
CA ASP A 67 -35.19 -14.40 -14.10
C ASP A 67 -33.85 -13.82 -14.55
N GLU A 68 -33.90 -12.83 -15.43
CA GLU A 68 -32.71 -12.14 -15.92
C GLU A 68 -32.16 -11.23 -14.83
N SER A 69 -30.93 -11.49 -14.38
CA SER A 69 -30.22 -10.58 -13.48
C SER A 69 -29.49 -9.51 -14.29
N THR A 70 -29.49 -8.28 -13.77
CA THR A 70 -28.82 -7.14 -14.40
C THR A 70 -27.75 -6.59 -13.43
N PRO A 71 -26.55 -7.22 -13.39
CA PRO A 71 -25.48 -6.72 -12.53
C PRO A 71 -25.12 -5.28 -12.94
N GLU A 72 -24.98 -4.41 -11.96
CA GLU A 72 -24.60 -3.02 -12.21
C GLU A 72 -23.12 -2.94 -12.58
N LEU A 73 -22.88 -2.47 -13.81
CA LEU A 73 -21.53 -2.09 -14.25
C LEU A 73 -21.23 -0.70 -13.72
N ALA A 74 -20.30 -0.63 -12.77
CA ALA A 74 -19.86 0.62 -12.20
C ALA A 74 -18.43 0.97 -12.65
N GLU A 75 -18.12 2.26 -12.69
CA GLU A 75 -16.79 2.76 -12.97
C GLU A 75 -16.26 3.52 -11.75
N VAL A 76 -15.03 3.24 -11.37
CA VAL A 76 -14.29 4.02 -10.37
C VAL A 76 -13.21 4.85 -11.04
N LEU A 77 -13.17 6.12 -10.69
CA LEU A 77 -12.11 7.04 -11.10
C LEU A 77 -10.99 7.00 -10.08
N VAL A 78 -9.86 6.38 -10.43
CA VAL A 78 -8.66 6.37 -9.61
C VAL A 78 -7.84 7.62 -9.94
N HIS A 79 -7.87 8.60 -9.05
CA HIS A 79 -7.03 9.79 -9.17
C HIS A 79 -5.60 9.47 -8.79
N THR A 80 -4.65 9.86 -9.63
CA THR A 80 -3.24 9.54 -9.45
C THR A 80 -2.43 10.76 -9.04
N ALA A 81 -1.49 10.56 -8.13
CA ALA A 81 -0.52 11.56 -7.70
C ALA A 81 0.91 11.13 -8.03
N LYS A 82 1.80 12.10 -8.21
CA LYS A 82 3.20 11.85 -8.55
C LYS A 82 4.07 12.02 -7.31
N ILE A 83 4.73 10.95 -6.89
CA ILE A 83 5.79 10.96 -5.87
C ILE A 83 7.10 11.29 -6.58
N THR A 84 7.86 12.23 -6.04
CA THR A 84 9.13 12.66 -6.64
C THR A 84 10.20 12.78 -5.58
N GLN A 85 11.43 12.42 -5.96
CA GLN A 85 12.62 12.70 -5.18
C GLN A 85 13.69 13.23 -6.10
N LEU A 86 14.35 14.31 -5.69
CA LEU A 86 15.52 14.88 -6.36
C LEU A 86 16.70 14.84 -5.38
N VAL A 87 17.79 14.22 -5.82
CA VAL A 87 19.03 14.14 -5.05
C VAL A 87 20.12 14.82 -5.86
N ARG A 88 20.94 15.65 -5.20
CA ARG A 88 22.11 16.28 -5.79
C ARG A 88 23.35 15.71 -5.16
N LEU A 89 24.31 15.31 -5.98
CA LEU A 89 25.63 14.82 -5.57
C LEU A 89 26.73 15.57 -6.33
N SER A 90 27.89 15.71 -5.71
CA SER A 90 29.08 16.17 -6.45
C SER A 90 29.56 15.07 -7.41
N ASN A 91 30.17 15.45 -8.51
CA ASN A 91 30.76 14.50 -9.46
C ASN A 91 31.81 13.58 -8.81
N GLU A 92 32.55 14.10 -7.83
CA GLU A 92 33.52 13.31 -7.06
C GLU A 92 32.85 12.20 -6.25
N GLN A 93 31.69 12.48 -5.61
CA GLN A 93 30.92 11.48 -4.85
C GLN A 93 30.25 10.48 -5.79
N PHE A 94 29.71 10.95 -6.91
CA PHE A 94 29.04 10.08 -7.89
C PHE A 94 30.00 9.11 -8.58
N SER A 95 31.27 9.51 -8.77
CA SER A 95 32.31 8.68 -9.38
C SER A 95 32.93 7.63 -8.45
N GLN A 96 32.57 7.61 -7.17
CA GLN A 96 33.07 6.58 -6.24
C GLN A 96 32.34 5.25 -6.48
N ASP A 97 33.12 4.16 -6.47
CA ASP A 97 32.58 2.81 -6.67
C ASP A 97 31.49 2.45 -5.67
N GLY A 98 30.34 1.98 -6.17
CA GLY A 98 29.21 1.54 -5.37
C GLY A 98 28.27 2.66 -4.89
N THR A 99 28.54 3.93 -5.17
CA THR A 99 27.67 5.05 -4.80
C THR A 99 26.35 4.98 -5.55
N ASP A 100 26.36 4.62 -6.81
CA ASP A 100 25.17 4.47 -7.67
C ASP A 100 24.21 3.41 -7.10
N VAL A 101 24.69 2.26 -6.65
CA VAL A 101 23.90 1.18 -6.06
C VAL A 101 23.30 1.62 -4.72
N GLN A 102 24.12 2.21 -3.83
CA GLN A 102 23.65 2.68 -2.52
C GLN A 102 22.59 3.77 -2.67
N LEU A 103 22.80 4.67 -3.62
CA LEU A 103 21.85 5.75 -3.91
C LEU A 103 20.54 5.21 -4.47
N SER A 104 20.60 4.26 -5.39
CA SER A 104 19.41 3.61 -5.95
C SER A 104 18.55 2.96 -4.85
N HIS A 105 19.19 2.22 -3.94
CA HIS A 105 18.50 1.62 -2.80
C HIS A 105 17.91 2.68 -1.84
N SER A 106 18.63 3.79 -1.62
CA SER A 106 18.15 4.89 -0.77
C SER A 106 16.92 5.56 -1.37
N VAL A 107 16.95 5.83 -2.66
CA VAL A 107 15.85 6.42 -3.42
C VAL A 107 14.64 5.49 -3.45
N ALA A 108 14.85 4.20 -3.73
CA ALA A 108 13.78 3.20 -3.70
C ALA A 108 13.08 3.16 -2.34
N ARG A 109 13.84 3.08 -1.24
CA ARG A 109 13.28 3.13 0.13
C ARG A 109 12.49 4.41 0.42
N ALA A 110 12.97 5.56 -0.05
CA ALA A 110 12.29 6.83 0.16
C ALA A 110 10.96 6.91 -0.61
N ILE A 111 10.93 6.44 -1.86
CA ILE A 111 9.73 6.36 -2.68
C ILE A 111 8.73 5.37 -2.08
N THR A 112 9.18 4.17 -1.68
CA THR A 112 8.33 3.18 -1.00
C THR A 112 7.70 3.77 0.25
N ARG A 113 8.51 4.36 1.15
CA ARG A 113 8.01 4.96 2.40
C ARG A 113 6.97 6.06 2.14
N ARG A 114 7.18 6.91 1.14
CA ARG A 114 6.21 7.96 0.79
C ARG A 114 4.95 7.37 0.15
N GLY A 115 5.12 6.32 -0.66
CA GLY A 115 4.01 5.56 -1.25
C GLY A 115 3.14 4.90 -0.18
N ASP A 116 3.76 4.23 0.79
CA ASP A 116 3.07 3.59 1.91
C ASP A 116 2.31 4.62 2.76
N LEU A 117 2.95 5.77 3.07
CA LEU A 117 2.28 6.85 3.79
C LEU A 117 1.08 7.40 3.03
N ALA A 118 1.22 7.59 1.70
CA ALA A 118 0.12 8.04 0.87
C ALA A 118 -1.02 7.02 0.80
N PHE A 119 -0.70 5.73 0.73
CA PHE A 119 -1.69 4.67 0.68
C PHE A 119 -2.46 4.52 2.00
N VAL A 120 -1.78 4.64 3.15
CA VAL A 120 -2.39 4.35 4.46
C VAL A 120 -2.96 5.59 5.14
N ALA A 121 -2.17 6.67 5.23
CA ALA A 121 -2.45 7.77 6.17
C ALA A 121 -2.55 9.16 5.53
N GLU A 122 -2.55 9.27 4.18
CA GLU A 122 -2.70 10.57 3.53
C GLU A 122 -4.00 11.25 3.94
N SER A 123 -3.94 12.54 4.20
CA SER A 123 -5.14 13.33 4.49
C SER A 123 -6.01 13.49 3.25
N ALA A 124 -7.33 13.55 3.44
CA ALA A 124 -8.24 13.84 2.34
C ALA A 124 -7.88 15.18 1.68
N PRO A 125 -7.86 15.25 0.33
CA PRO A 125 -7.57 16.49 -0.37
C PRO A 125 -8.65 17.53 -0.09
N THR A 126 -8.21 18.79 0.04
CA THR A 126 -9.14 19.91 0.21
C THR A 126 -9.65 20.38 -1.17
N PRO A 127 -10.97 20.42 -1.40
CA PRO A 127 -11.51 20.90 -2.66
C PRO A 127 -10.98 22.30 -3.04
N PRO A 128 -10.65 22.55 -4.31
CA PRO A 128 -10.95 21.77 -5.50
C PRO A 128 -9.92 20.66 -5.84
N ALA A 129 -8.93 20.43 -5.00
CA ALA A 129 -7.95 19.36 -5.23
C ALA A 129 -8.63 17.97 -5.10
N VAL A 130 -8.21 17.04 -5.97
CA VAL A 130 -8.70 15.65 -5.99
C VAL A 130 -7.59 14.63 -5.75
N ALA A 131 -6.36 15.08 -5.69
CA ALA A 131 -5.17 14.27 -5.46
C ALA A 131 -4.14 15.04 -4.59
N PRO A 132 -3.31 14.33 -3.79
CA PRO A 132 -3.36 12.90 -3.53
C PRO A 132 -4.67 12.46 -2.87
N VAL A 133 -5.12 11.24 -3.13
CA VAL A 133 -6.34 10.70 -2.54
C VAL A 133 -6.15 10.42 -1.05
N ALA A 134 -7.26 10.37 -0.29
CA ALA A 134 -7.20 10.01 1.12
C ALA A 134 -6.63 8.60 1.30
N GLY A 135 -5.73 8.43 2.26
CA GLY A 135 -5.24 7.12 2.66
C GLY A 135 -6.36 6.26 3.26
N ILE A 136 -6.23 4.94 3.19
CA ILE A 136 -7.28 4.00 3.60
C ILE A 136 -7.76 4.21 5.05
N ALA A 137 -6.88 4.65 5.96
CA ALA A 137 -7.25 4.97 7.34
C ALA A 137 -8.16 6.19 7.49
N ASN A 138 -8.26 7.03 6.44
CA ASN A 138 -8.99 8.29 6.42
C ASN A 138 -10.20 8.26 5.46
N VAL A 139 -10.52 7.10 4.89
CA VAL A 139 -11.69 6.92 4.05
C VAL A 139 -12.94 6.82 4.93
N SER A 140 -14.02 7.45 4.51
CA SER A 140 -15.31 7.34 5.20
C SER A 140 -15.99 6.00 4.90
N GLY A 141 -16.73 5.46 5.88
CA GLY A 141 -17.50 4.23 5.71
C GLY A 141 -16.72 2.94 5.99
N ILE A 142 -15.47 3.01 6.45
CA ILE A 142 -14.77 1.86 7.00
C ILE A 142 -15.37 1.47 8.35
N VAL A 143 -15.34 0.18 8.67
CA VAL A 143 -15.85 -0.36 9.93
C VAL A 143 -14.95 0.03 11.08
N ASP A 144 -15.53 0.54 12.17
CA ASP A 144 -14.80 0.88 13.39
C ASP A 144 -14.88 -0.29 14.38
N GLY A 145 -13.78 -0.99 14.57
CA GLY A 145 -13.65 -2.11 15.51
C GLY A 145 -13.37 -1.68 16.94
N GLY A 146 -13.33 -0.38 17.22
CA GLY A 146 -13.08 0.14 18.58
C GLY A 146 -11.65 -0.09 19.06
N GLU A 147 -11.51 -0.19 20.38
CA GLU A 147 -10.22 -0.33 21.05
C GLU A 147 -9.98 -1.76 21.50
N VAL A 148 -8.79 -2.28 21.18
CA VAL A 148 -8.29 -3.55 21.69
C VAL A 148 -7.58 -3.28 23.01
N ASP A 149 -8.22 -3.63 24.11
CA ASP A 149 -7.71 -3.46 25.47
C ASP A 149 -7.77 -4.79 26.23
N GLY A 150 -6.64 -5.23 26.76
CA GLY A 150 -6.51 -6.43 27.58
C GLY A 150 -6.75 -7.79 26.90
N ASN A 151 -7.61 -7.83 25.86
CA ASN A 151 -7.95 -9.05 25.12
C ASN A 151 -8.09 -8.77 23.62
N LEU A 152 -8.42 -9.77 22.82
CA LEU A 152 -8.61 -9.67 21.37
C LEU A 152 -10.10 -9.67 20.95
N ASP A 153 -11.04 -9.56 21.89
CA ASP A 153 -12.46 -9.74 21.60
C ASP A 153 -12.94 -8.69 20.58
N ALA A 154 -12.56 -7.41 20.75
CA ALA A 154 -12.91 -6.35 19.81
C ALA A 154 -12.40 -6.65 18.38
N LEU A 155 -11.24 -7.27 18.23
CA LEU A 155 -10.71 -7.65 16.93
C LEU A 155 -11.45 -8.86 16.35
N VAL A 156 -11.88 -9.80 17.19
CA VAL A 156 -12.70 -10.94 16.77
C VAL A 156 -14.06 -10.46 16.28
N ASP A 157 -14.69 -9.54 17.01
CA ASP A 157 -15.98 -8.94 16.63
C ASP A 157 -15.83 -8.14 15.32
N LEU A 158 -14.78 -7.36 15.17
CA LEU A 158 -14.50 -6.65 13.91
C LEU A 158 -14.36 -7.62 12.73
N LEU A 159 -13.62 -8.72 12.90
CA LEU A 159 -13.48 -9.71 11.83
C LEU A 159 -14.80 -10.38 11.49
N ALA A 160 -15.67 -10.64 12.49
CA ALA A 160 -16.98 -11.19 12.26
C ALA A 160 -17.86 -10.22 11.45
N GLU A 161 -17.90 -8.94 11.83
CA GLU A 161 -18.64 -7.90 11.10
C GLU A 161 -18.15 -7.75 9.66
N LEU A 162 -16.84 -7.74 9.43
CA LEU A 162 -16.28 -7.70 8.08
C LEU A 162 -16.69 -8.93 7.26
N GLN A 163 -16.73 -10.12 7.87
CA GLN A 163 -17.17 -11.34 7.19
C GLN A 163 -18.68 -11.32 6.88
N GLU A 164 -19.51 -10.71 7.74
CA GLU A 164 -20.93 -10.46 7.43
C GLU A 164 -21.10 -9.55 6.20
N ASN A 165 -20.19 -8.60 6.01
CA ASN A 165 -20.10 -7.76 4.81
C ASN A 165 -19.43 -8.47 3.61
N LEU A 166 -19.27 -9.80 3.67
CA LEU A 166 -18.64 -10.62 2.63
C LEU A 166 -17.18 -10.23 2.34
N ALA A 167 -16.49 -9.66 3.33
CA ALA A 167 -15.07 -9.40 3.22
C ALA A 167 -14.25 -10.69 3.38
N ASN A 168 -13.13 -10.76 2.68
CA ASN A 168 -12.10 -11.76 2.88
C ASN A 168 -10.80 -11.08 3.36
N PRO A 169 -10.62 -10.89 4.67
CA PRO A 169 -9.46 -10.20 5.21
C PRO A 169 -8.16 -10.83 4.71
N SER A 170 -7.39 -10.07 3.94
CA SER A 170 -6.13 -10.53 3.34
C SER A 170 -4.92 -10.18 4.20
N HIS A 171 -4.93 -9.01 4.82
CA HIS A 171 -3.83 -8.50 5.63
C HIS A 171 -4.33 -7.65 6.80
N ILE A 172 -3.56 -7.65 7.88
CA ILE A 172 -3.72 -6.69 8.98
C ILE A 172 -2.49 -5.78 8.96
N LEU A 173 -2.71 -4.49 8.73
CA LEU A 173 -1.67 -3.47 8.77
C LEU A 173 -1.63 -2.86 10.16
N VAL A 174 -0.47 -2.85 10.82
CA VAL A 174 -0.32 -2.29 12.16
C VAL A 174 0.89 -1.40 12.26
N GLY A 175 0.78 -0.35 13.08
CA GLY A 175 1.94 0.45 13.47
C GLY A 175 2.88 -0.35 14.38
N PRO A 176 4.20 -0.03 14.40
CA PRO A 176 5.16 -0.73 15.27
C PRO A 176 4.79 -0.67 16.76
N LYS A 177 4.22 0.45 17.22
CA LYS A 177 3.77 0.61 18.62
C LYS A 177 2.54 -0.27 18.90
N ALA A 178 1.53 -0.24 18.02
CA ALA A 178 0.35 -1.08 18.15
C ALA A 178 0.72 -2.57 18.15
N TRP A 179 1.64 -2.98 17.27
CA TRP A 179 2.12 -4.36 17.26
C TRP A 179 2.84 -4.74 18.55
N ALA A 180 3.66 -3.84 19.08
CA ALA A 180 4.34 -4.06 20.37
C ALA A 180 3.33 -4.22 21.52
N ALA A 181 2.29 -3.37 21.57
CA ALA A 181 1.22 -3.44 22.57
C ALA A 181 0.43 -4.77 22.46
N LEU A 182 0.02 -5.17 21.25
CA LEU A 182 -0.64 -6.47 21.01
C LEU A 182 0.20 -7.65 21.50
N ARG A 183 1.52 -7.62 21.29
CA ARG A 183 2.43 -8.67 21.77
C ARG A 183 2.65 -8.68 23.27
N LYS A 184 2.37 -7.58 23.95
CA LYS A 184 2.45 -7.50 25.41
C LYS A 184 1.20 -8.05 26.11
N LEU A 185 0.08 -8.24 25.39
CA LEU A 185 -1.13 -8.82 25.95
C LEU A 185 -0.83 -10.16 26.64
N LYS A 186 -1.34 -10.32 27.85
CA LYS A 186 -1.11 -11.50 28.68
C LYS A 186 -2.37 -12.36 28.75
N VAL A 187 -2.16 -13.67 28.90
CA VAL A 187 -3.25 -14.57 29.28
C VAL A 187 -3.66 -14.22 30.69
N GLY A 188 -4.90 -13.73 30.89
CA GLY A 188 -5.39 -13.19 32.14
C GLY A 188 -5.29 -14.15 33.32
N GLY A 189 -4.96 -13.58 34.50
CA GLY A 189 -4.86 -14.23 35.79
C GLY A 189 -3.66 -13.70 36.58
N ASP A 190 -3.88 -13.38 37.87
CA ASP A 190 -2.82 -12.91 38.77
C ASP A 190 -1.63 -13.89 38.78
N GLY A 191 -0.46 -13.38 38.37
CA GLY A 191 0.79 -14.14 38.35
C GLY A 191 1.09 -14.90 37.05
N VAL A 192 0.24 -14.87 36.03
CA VAL A 192 0.49 -15.50 34.73
C VAL A 192 1.15 -14.51 33.77
N ASN A 193 2.44 -14.68 33.51
CA ASN A 193 3.22 -13.83 32.62
C ASN A 193 3.31 -14.36 31.18
N GLN A 194 2.38 -15.23 30.78
CA GLN A 194 2.37 -15.82 29.45
C GLN A 194 1.76 -14.83 28.44
N SER A 195 2.48 -14.56 27.34
CA SER A 195 1.95 -13.74 26.25
C SER A 195 0.77 -14.42 25.57
N LEU A 196 -0.29 -13.67 25.29
CA LEU A 196 -1.48 -14.16 24.59
C LEU A 196 -1.15 -14.64 23.17
N LEU A 197 -0.25 -13.94 22.47
CA LEU A 197 0.18 -14.27 21.10
C LEU A 197 1.34 -15.27 21.03
N GLY A 198 1.73 -15.84 22.18
CA GLY A 198 2.87 -16.76 22.24
C GLY A 198 4.24 -16.06 22.27
N ALA A 199 5.29 -16.85 22.56
CA ALA A 199 6.65 -16.30 22.77
C ALA A 199 7.34 -15.84 21.48
N GLY A 200 6.79 -16.13 20.30
CA GLY A 200 7.38 -15.75 19.01
C GLY A 200 8.73 -16.44 18.73
N THR A 201 8.96 -17.60 19.31
CA THR A 201 10.22 -18.37 19.18
C THR A 201 10.25 -19.29 17.97
N THR A 202 9.17 -19.38 17.21
CA THR A 202 9.09 -20.12 15.95
C THR A 202 9.15 -19.16 14.78
N ASP A 203 9.81 -19.54 13.69
CA ASP A 203 9.91 -18.81 12.41
C ASP A 203 8.57 -18.67 11.67
N ALA A 204 7.47 -18.58 12.39
CA ALA A 204 6.16 -18.37 11.80
C ALA A 204 6.05 -16.91 11.32
N ALA A 205 5.52 -16.72 10.14
CA ALA A 205 5.09 -15.41 9.68
C ALA A 205 4.17 -14.76 10.73
N PRO A 206 4.25 -13.44 10.96
CA PRO A 206 3.39 -12.77 11.93
C PRO A 206 1.93 -12.92 11.50
N LEU A 207 1.18 -13.72 12.23
CA LEU A 207 -0.24 -13.99 12.02
C LEU A 207 -1.03 -13.52 13.24
N LEU A 208 -2.17 -12.91 13.01
CA LEU A 208 -3.12 -12.55 14.05
C LEU A 208 -4.51 -13.03 13.62
N LEU A 209 -5.13 -13.92 14.41
CA LEU A 209 -6.41 -14.56 14.07
C LEU A 209 -6.41 -15.17 12.65
N SER A 210 -5.32 -15.84 12.28
CA SER A 210 -5.10 -16.47 10.98
C SER A 210 -4.91 -15.51 9.79
N VAL A 211 -4.88 -14.20 10.02
CA VAL A 211 -4.63 -13.19 8.99
C VAL A 211 -3.18 -12.72 9.07
N PRO A 212 -2.45 -12.63 7.93
CA PRO A 212 -1.08 -12.11 7.89
C PRO A 212 -1.00 -10.66 8.39
N VAL A 213 0.01 -10.39 9.22
CA VAL A 213 0.25 -9.05 9.79
C VAL A 213 1.45 -8.42 9.11
N ILE A 214 1.26 -7.20 8.60
CA ILE A 214 2.31 -6.34 8.07
C ILE A 214 2.53 -5.19 9.03
N VAL A 215 3.73 -5.11 9.59
CA VAL A 215 4.11 -3.99 10.47
C VAL A 215 4.77 -2.91 9.65
N ASN A 216 4.13 -1.73 9.58
CA ASN A 216 4.66 -0.63 8.79
C ASN A 216 4.54 0.71 9.53
N THR A 217 5.56 1.55 9.41
CA THR A 217 5.61 2.88 10.05
C THR A 217 4.67 3.91 9.42
N ALA A 218 4.09 3.62 8.26
CA ALA A 218 3.09 4.45 7.62
C ALA A 218 1.72 4.38 8.30
N VAL A 219 1.46 3.31 9.06
CA VAL A 219 0.25 3.16 9.85
C VAL A 219 0.34 4.10 11.06
N PRO A 220 -0.71 4.89 11.36
CA PRO A 220 -0.72 5.76 12.53
C PRO A 220 -0.42 5.00 13.83
N ALA A 221 0.23 5.68 14.78
CA ALA A 221 0.55 5.07 16.07
C ALA A 221 -0.72 4.53 16.74
N ASN A 222 -0.61 3.39 17.40
CA ASN A 222 -1.69 2.72 18.13
C ASN A 222 -2.91 2.36 17.27
N THR A 223 -2.75 2.33 15.95
CA THR A 223 -3.82 1.99 15.01
C THR A 223 -3.48 0.71 14.27
N GLY A 224 -4.50 -0.09 13.98
CA GLY A 224 -4.45 -1.21 13.05
C GLY A 224 -5.58 -1.13 12.04
N LEU A 225 -5.35 -1.71 10.87
CA LEU A 225 -6.30 -1.78 9.78
C LEU A 225 -6.42 -3.23 9.33
N VAL A 226 -7.61 -3.74 9.22
CA VAL A 226 -7.92 -5.02 8.57
C VAL A 226 -8.34 -4.72 7.15
N VAL A 227 -7.65 -5.31 6.19
CA VAL A 227 -7.81 -4.97 4.77
C VAL A 227 -8.24 -6.19 3.98
N ASP A 228 -9.28 -6.04 3.18
CA ASP A 228 -9.58 -6.93 2.06
C ASP A 228 -8.97 -6.34 0.79
N GLN A 229 -8.01 -7.05 0.18
CA GLN A 229 -7.33 -6.62 -1.03
C GLN A 229 -8.30 -6.33 -2.19
N ASN A 230 -9.42 -7.05 -2.27
CA ASN A 230 -10.42 -6.88 -3.32
C ASN A 230 -11.31 -5.64 -3.11
N ALA A 231 -11.32 -5.07 -1.91
CA ALA A 231 -12.04 -3.83 -1.61
C ALA A 231 -11.33 -2.57 -2.11
N ILE A 232 -10.06 -2.69 -2.50
CA ILE A 232 -9.20 -1.57 -2.90
C ILE A 232 -8.70 -1.80 -4.31
N VAL A 233 -8.95 -0.81 -5.17
CA VAL A 233 -8.44 -0.79 -6.54
C VAL A 233 -7.34 0.23 -6.64
N SER A 234 -6.22 -0.14 -7.27
CA SER A 234 -5.09 0.76 -7.45
C SER A 234 -4.66 0.88 -8.92
N ALA A 235 -4.11 2.04 -9.24
CA ALA A 235 -3.44 2.32 -10.48
C ALA A 235 -1.99 2.69 -10.19
N VAL A 236 -1.04 2.01 -10.80
CA VAL A 236 0.39 2.19 -10.58
C VAL A 236 1.12 2.39 -11.90
N GLY A 237 2.00 3.38 -11.92
CA GLY A 237 2.88 3.66 -13.05
C GLY A 237 4.29 3.13 -12.78
N ASN A 238 5.08 3.05 -13.84
CA ASN A 238 6.49 2.65 -13.70
C ASN A 238 7.27 3.68 -12.87
N VAL A 239 8.25 3.18 -12.12
CA VAL A 239 9.25 4.01 -11.47
C VAL A 239 10.25 4.47 -12.52
N LYS A 240 10.40 5.78 -12.68
CA LYS A 240 11.34 6.40 -13.62
C LYS A 240 12.47 7.03 -12.85
N VAL A 241 13.69 6.70 -13.23
CA VAL A 241 14.91 7.30 -12.69
C VAL A 241 15.64 7.99 -13.83
N ALA A 242 16.00 9.25 -13.65
CA ALA A 242 16.74 10.04 -14.62
C ALA A 242 17.92 10.74 -13.94
N THR A 243 19.04 10.79 -14.64
CA THR A 243 20.24 11.53 -14.23
C THR A 243 20.45 12.75 -15.13
N SER A 244 20.97 13.83 -14.59
CA SER A 244 21.34 15.00 -15.34
C SER A 244 22.64 15.59 -14.80
N GLU A 245 23.62 15.73 -15.67
CA GLU A 245 24.91 16.41 -15.40
C GLU A 245 24.82 17.93 -15.68
N HIS A 246 23.75 18.36 -16.35
CA HIS A 246 23.63 19.74 -16.83
C HIS A 246 22.88 20.65 -15.85
N GLU A 247 21.98 20.09 -15.00
CA GLU A 247 21.15 20.86 -14.08
C GLU A 247 21.96 21.73 -13.11
N PHE A 248 23.07 21.17 -12.61
CA PHE A 248 23.96 21.84 -11.65
C PHE A 248 25.38 22.03 -12.19
N PHE A 249 25.51 22.34 -13.47
CA PHE A 249 26.81 22.49 -14.15
C PHE A 249 27.75 23.48 -13.44
N SER A 250 27.22 24.62 -12.95
CA SER A 250 28.01 25.65 -12.26
C SER A 250 28.60 25.19 -10.91
N SER A 251 28.16 24.06 -10.37
CA SER A 251 28.59 23.55 -9.07
C SER A 251 29.13 22.12 -9.14
N ASP A 252 29.52 21.69 -10.34
CA ASP A 252 30.12 20.37 -10.61
C ASP A 252 29.36 19.22 -9.89
N SER A 253 28.04 19.16 -10.14
CA SER A 253 27.16 18.25 -9.46
C SER A 253 26.21 17.57 -10.43
N VAL A 254 25.89 16.29 -10.14
CA VAL A 254 24.90 15.48 -10.85
C VAL A 254 23.57 15.51 -10.10
N ALA A 255 22.47 15.68 -10.84
CA ALA A 255 21.12 15.52 -10.34
C ALA A 255 20.61 14.11 -10.63
N LEU A 256 20.10 13.42 -9.63
CA LEU A 256 19.32 12.19 -9.76
C LEU A 256 17.87 12.49 -9.42
N ARG A 257 16.96 12.21 -10.34
CA ARG A 257 15.51 12.38 -10.14
C ARG A 257 14.83 11.05 -10.27
N ALA A 258 14.11 10.65 -9.23
CA ALA A 258 13.20 9.52 -9.28
C ALA A 258 11.76 10.00 -9.21
N THR A 259 10.88 9.35 -9.98
CA THR A 259 9.46 9.68 -10.02
C THR A 259 8.64 8.40 -10.09
N TRP A 260 7.57 8.35 -9.30
CA TRP A 260 6.60 7.27 -9.29
C TRP A 260 5.19 7.86 -9.22
N ARG A 261 4.28 7.40 -10.08
CA ARG A 261 2.90 7.85 -10.07
C ARG A 261 2.02 6.71 -9.58
N VAL A 262 1.18 7.01 -8.59
CA VAL A 262 0.31 6.05 -7.94
C VAL A 262 -1.03 6.68 -7.61
N GLY A 263 -2.05 5.85 -7.52
CA GLY A 263 -3.36 6.22 -7.01
C GLY A 263 -4.11 4.98 -6.57
N HIS A 264 -5.09 5.16 -5.68
CA HIS A 264 -5.98 4.09 -5.25
C HIS A 264 -7.38 4.65 -5.03
N ALA A 265 -8.34 3.75 -5.00
CA ALA A 265 -9.72 4.05 -4.61
C ALA A 265 -10.26 2.86 -3.80
N VAL A 266 -10.93 3.16 -2.70
CA VAL A 266 -11.64 2.16 -1.92
C VAL A 266 -13.02 2.01 -2.53
N VAL A 267 -13.32 0.84 -3.07
CA VAL A 267 -14.58 0.53 -3.74
C VAL A 267 -15.62 0.05 -2.75
N ARG A 268 -15.18 -0.72 -1.75
CA ARG A 268 -16.04 -1.30 -0.72
C ARG A 268 -15.47 -0.98 0.67
N PRO A 269 -15.76 0.21 1.22
CA PRO A 269 -15.22 0.63 2.51
C PRO A 269 -15.74 -0.21 3.68
N ASP A 270 -16.91 -0.78 3.57
CA ASP A 270 -17.53 -1.73 4.50
C ASP A 270 -16.76 -3.05 4.68
N ARG A 271 -15.80 -3.33 3.79
CA ARG A 271 -14.90 -4.48 3.87
C ARG A 271 -13.51 -4.16 4.44
N ILE A 272 -13.33 -2.96 4.94
CA ILE A 272 -12.11 -2.52 5.60
C ILE A 272 -12.45 -2.16 7.04
N GLY A 273 -11.68 -2.69 7.98
CA GLY A 273 -11.82 -2.40 9.39
C GLY A 273 -10.68 -1.55 9.93
N LYS A 274 -10.99 -0.70 10.88
CA LYS A 274 -10.01 0.07 11.65
C LYS A 274 -10.19 -0.22 13.13
N PHE A 275 -9.11 -0.42 13.85
CA PHE A 275 -9.11 -0.58 15.30
C PHE A 275 -7.97 0.20 15.94
N THR A 276 -8.08 0.49 17.20
CA THR A 276 -7.03 1.09 18.00
C THR A 276 -6.54 0.10 19.06
N VAL A 277 -5.31 0.26 19.48
CA VAL A 277 -4.74 -0.53 20.57
C VAL A 277 -4.36 0.43 21.69
N GLY A 278 -4.90 0.20 22.88
CA GLY A 278 -4.61 1.01 24.06
C GLY A 278 -3.11 1.04 24.38
N GLU A 279 -2.60 2.16 24.85
CA GLU A 279 -1.29 2.19 25.50
C GLU A 279 -1.46 1.59 26.92
N ASP A 280 -0.61 0.62 27.28
CA ASP A 280 -0.46 0.28 28.69
C ASP A 280 -0.10 1.58 29.44
N ASP A 281 -1.02 2.11 30.24
CA ASP A 281 -0.70 3.15 31.22
C ASP A 281 0.37 2.56 32.17
N GLU A 282 1.64 2.80 31.87
CA GLU A 282 2.72 2.60 32.86
C GLU A 282 2.49 3.60 34.00
N SER A 283 1.72 3.15 35.00
CA SER A 283 1.61 3.82 36.31
C SER A 283 2.83 3.49 37.18
#